data_119caa8b13430ce7e1d6f905c03556dd
#
_entry.id   119caa8b13430ce7e1d6f905c03556dd
#
_cell.length_a   1.000
_cell.length_b   1.000
_cell.length_c   1.000
_cell.angle_alpha   90.00
_cell.angle_beta   90.00
_cell.angle_gamma   90.00
#
_symmetry.space_group_name_H-M   'P 1'
#
loop_
_entity.id
_entity.type
_entity.pdbx_description
1 polymer ?
#
loop_
_entity_poly.entity_id
_entity_poly.type
_entity_poly.pdbx_seq_one_letter_code
_entity_poly.pdbx_strand_id
1 'polypeptide(L)'
;VMTAYTSINLPFAALSTEISEKTAIRTRLNASRFTGSIIAGLTGLIIAGVVLGSEGSANNEYFLMGKISGCIAVAATLISCWGLAPFAKKARRPSGKVEAITLQFKRIFRNKKFLKVITLYILLWCALQLMQTVALIYVEDVLNVPTYIAKWIPIPFQISALVGLQIWTRVSNKLNRISALNYGAIMWIISCTAALFLPSLSKISGAGDSLFLNAGNIFLFILLIFIICLIGIGASTAFLI
;
A
#
# COMPACT_ATOMS: atom_id res chain seq x y z
N VAL A 1 -12.71 -14.53 -0.24
CA VAL A 1 -11.80 -13.62 0.50
C VAL A 1 -12.14 -12.16 0.18
N MET A 2 -12.20 -11.75 -1.09
CA MET A 2 -12.43 -10.35 -1.48
C MET A 2 -13.77 -9.79 -1.01
N THR A 3 -14.85 -10.56 -1.08
CA THR A 3 -16.19 -10.15 -0.58
C THR A 3 -16.18 -9.87 0.91
N ALA A 4 -15.55 -10.76 1.70
CA ALA A 4 -15.44 -10.58 3.15
C ALA A 4 -14.60 -9.35 3.50
N TYR A 5 -13.49 -9.12 2.80
CA TYR A 5 -12.67 -7.94 2.95
C TYR A 5 -13.47 -6.65 2.68
N THR A 6 -14.21 -6.61 1.58
CA THR A 6 -15.04 -5.46 1.22
C THR A 6 -16.13 -5.20 2.24
N SER A 7 -16.79 -6.25 2.76
CA SER A 7 -17.83 -6.15 3.77
C SER A 7 -17.37 -5.55 5.09
N ILE A 8 -16.09 -5.74 5.45
CA ILE A 8 -15.49 -5.16 6.66
C ILE A 8 -14.94 -3.76 6.38
N ASN A 9 -14.26 -3.59 5.25
CA ASN A 9 -13.54 -2.35 4.95
C ASN A 9 -14.46 -1.16 4.63
N LEU A 10 -15.59 -1.40 3.97
CA LEU A 10 -16.56 -0.33 3.63
C LEU A 10 -17.16 0.34 4.87
N PRO A 11 -17.77 -0.38 5.85
CA PRO A 11 -18.28 0.24 7.07
C PRO A 11 -17.18 0.95 7.87
N PHE A 12 -16.00 0.34 7.94
CA PHE A 12 -14.86 0.92 8.64
C PHE A 12 -14.38 2.23 7.99
N ALA A 13 -14.38 2.31 6.65
CA ALA A 13 -14.06 3.53 5.93
C ALA A 13 -15.11 4.63 6.14
N ALA A 14 -16.40 4.26 6.15
CA ALA A 14 -17.50 5.19 6.40
C ALA A 14 -17.44 5.79 7.80
N LEU A 15 -17.04 5.00 8.80
CA LEU A 15 -16.96 5.44 10.19
C LEU A 15 -16.05 6.66 10.38
N SER A 16 -14.98 6.79 9.59
CA SER A 16 -14.07 7.94 9.64
C SER A 16 -14.77 9.26 9.31
N THR A 17 -15.84 9.22 8.50
CA THR A 17 -16.64 10.39 8.14
C THR A 17 -17.69 10.73 9.18
N GLU A 18 -18.13 9.76 9.98
CA GLU A 18 -19.14 9.95 11.02
C GLU A 18 -18.54 10.45 12.33
N ILE A 19 -17.29 10.08 12.65
CA ILE A 19 -16.60 10.46 13.90
C ILE A 19 -16.35 11.96 13.98
N SER A 20 -16.04 12.64 12.86
CA SER A 20 -15.71 14.07 12.90
C SER A 20 -16.10 14.81 11.63
N GLU A 21 -16.62 16.02 11.80
CA GLU A 21 -16.91 16.97 10.69
C GLU A 21 -15.62 17.73 10.27
N LYS A 22 -14.60 17.81 11.13
CA LYS A 22 -13.36 18.55 10.85
C LYS A 22 -12.47 17.80 9.87
N THR A 23 -12.18 18.42 8.73
CA THR A 23 -11.36 17.83 7.66
C THR A 23 -9.98 17.37 8.13
N ALA A 24 -9.34 18.14 9.03
CA ALA A 24 -8.03 17.79 9.57
C ALA A 24 -8.05 16.48 10.39
N ILE A 25 -9.12 16.24 11.16
CA ILE A 25 -9.28 15.02 11.95
C ILE A 25 -9.54 13.83 11.01
N ARG A 26 -10.37 13.99 9.99
CA ARG A 26 -10.61 12.95 8.97
C ARG A 26 -9.33 12.53 8.26
N THR A 27 -8.50 13.50 7.88
CA THR A 27 -7.19 13.23 7.25
C THR A 27 -6.28 12.44 8.18
N ARG A 28 -6.24 12.80 9.47
CA ARG A 28 -5.43 12.09 10.46
C ARG A 28 -5.94 10.65 10.70
N LEU A 29 -7.26 10.45 10.76
CA LEU A 29 -7.87 9.12 10.89
C LEU A 29 -7.56 8.24 9.68
N ASN A 30 -7.68 8.78 8.45
CA ASN A 30 -7.33 8.05 7.25
C ASN A 30 -5.83 7.71 7.20
N ALA A 31 -4.95 8.67 7.51
CA ALA A 31 -3.51 8.42 7.60
C ALA A 31 -3.18 7.32 8.61
N SER A 32 -3.80 7.32 9.79
CA SER A 32 -3.63 6.27 10.80
C SER A 32 -4.09 4.90 10.28
N ARG A 33 -5.23 4.84 9.58
CA ARG A 33 -5.74 3.62 8.96
C ARG A 33 -4.75 3.05 7.93
N PHE A 34 -4.24 3.88 7.03
CA PHE A 34 -3.27 3.46 6.03
C PHE A 34 -1.92 3.07 6.66
N THR A 35 -1.48 3.77 7.69
CA THR A 35 -0.31 3.38 8.48
C THR A 35 -0.47 1.97 9.04
N GLY A 36 -1.61 1.68 9.66
CA GLY A 36 -1.94 0.33 10.15
C GLY A 36 -1.95 -0.72 9.03
N SER A 37 -2.50 -0.38 7.86
CA SER A 37 -2.53 -1.26 6.69
C SER A 37 -1.12 -1.58 6.18
N ILE A 38 -0.22 -0.59 6.11
CA ILE A 38 1.17 -0.78 5.68
C ILE A 38 1.93 -1.65 6.71
N ILE A 39 1.75 -1.42 8.00
CA ILE A 39 2.37 -2.23 9.06
C ILE A 39 1.88 -3.68 8.97
N ALA A 40 0.58 -3.90 8.75
CA ALA A 40 0.02 -5.23 8.56
C ALA A 40 0.58 -5.92 7.30
N GLY A 41 0.76 -5.16 6.22
CA GLY A 41 1.41 -5.64 5.00
C GLY A 41 2.86 -6.05 5.23
N LEU A 42 3.64 -5.25 5.96
CA LEU A 42 5.00 -5.60 6.36
C LEU A 42 5.05 -6.89 7.19
N THR A 43 4.17 -6.99 8.18
CA THR A 43 4.08 -8.20 9.02
C THR A 43 3.76 -9.44 8.17
N GLY A 44 2.82 -9.31 7.23
CA GLY A 44 2.48 -10.38 6.29
C GLY A 44 3.64 -10.80 5.39
N LEU A 45 4.41 -9.84 4.88
CA LEU A 45 5.62 -10.11 4.07
C LEU A 45 6.70 -10.84 4.88
N ILE A 46 6.94 -10.42 6.12
CA ILE A 46 7.92 -11.08 6.99
C ILE A 46 7.50 -12.52 7.29
N ILE A 47 6.23 -12.72 7.64
CA ILE A 47 5.67 -14.06 7.89
C ILE A 47 5.81 -14.94 6.64
N ALA A 48 5.45 -14.42 5.46
CA ALA A 48 5.58 -15.13 4.20
C ALA A 48 7.04 -15.49 3.90
N GLY A 49 7.96 -14.54 4.06
CA GLY A 49 9.38 -14.73 3.81
C GLY A 49 10.03 -15.79 4.72
N VAL A 50 9.56 -15.87 5.97
CA VAL A 50 10.05 -16.87 6.94
C VAL A 50 9.41 -18.24 6.69
N VAL A 51 8.10 -18.31 6.49
CA VAL A 51 7.37 -19.57 6.35
C VAL A 51 7.66 -20.23 5.00
N LEU A 52 7.68 -19.47 3.90
CA LEU A 52 7.96 -20.00 2.54
C LEU A 52 9.46 -20.26 2.29
N GLY A 53 10.32 -20.06 3.25
CA GLY A 53 11.76 -20.35 3.17
C GLY A 53 12.18 -21.57 3.97
N SER A 54 11.27 -22.24 4.66
CA SER A 54 11.55 -23.48 5.38
C SER A 54 11.56 -24.67 4.41
N GLU A 55 12.47 -25.63 4.60
CA GLU A 55 12.63 -26.81 3.73
C GLU A 55 11.47 -27.84 3.84
N GLY A 56 10.23 -27.33 3.92
CA GLY A 56 9.02 -28.12 4.02
C GLY A 56 8.35 -28.42 2.67
N SER A 57 7.38 -29.33 2.68
CA SER A 57 6.51 -29.52 1.51
C SER A 57 5.68 -28.25 1.26
N ALA A 58 5.70 -27.74 0.03
CA ALA A 58 5.03 -26.49 -0.37
C ALA A 58 3.55 -26.40 0.12
N ASN A 59 2.82 -27.51 0.09
CA ASN A 59 1.45 -27.56 0.59
C ASN A 59 1.32 -27.27 2.09
N ASN A 60 2.26 -27.74 2.90
CA ASN A 60 2.26 -27.51 4.35
C ASN A 60 2.62 -26.07 4.70
N GLU A 61 3.53 -25.45 3.94
CA GLU A 61 3.93 -24.05 4.13
C GLU A 61 2.78 -23.09 3.86
N TYR A 62 2.07 -23.27 2.74
CA TYR A 62 0.89 -22.44 2.42
C TYR A 62 -0.24 -22.64 3.43
N PHE A 63 -0.43 -23.87 3.92
CA PHE A 63 -1.44 -24.16 4.94
C PHE A 63 -1.09 -23.51 6.29
N LEU A 64 0.17 -23.56 6.69
CA LEU A 64 0.66 -22.90 7.91
C LEU A 64 0.53 -21.37 7.81
N MET A 65 0.93 -20.79 6.67
CA MET A 65 0.78 -19.39 6.39
C MET A 65 -0.69 -18.94 6.47
N GLY A 66 -1.60 -19.73 5.90
CA GLY A 66 -3.04 -19.49 5.95
C GLY A 66 -3.59 -19.51 7.38
N LYS A 67 -3.16 -20.46 8.22
CA LYS A 67 -3.55 -20.52 9.63
C LYS A 67 -3.07 -19.31 10.42
N ILE A 68 -1.78 -18.96 10.30
CA ILE A 68 -1.19 -17.81 11.01
C ILE A 68 -1.89 -16.51 10.60
N SER A 69 -2.02 -16.27 9.30
CA SER A 69 -2.69 -15.07 8.77
C SER A 69 -4.16 -15.01 9.18
N GLY A 70 -4.86 -16.15 9.18
CA GLY A 70 -6.26 -16.25 9.61
C GLY A 70 -6.41 -15.92 11.10
N CYS A 71 -5.58 -16.47 11.97
CA CYS A 71 -5.60 -16.14 13.40
C CYS A 71 -5.34 -14.66 13.67
N ILE A 72 -4.36 -14.07 12.98
CA ILE A 72 -4.04 -12.64 13.11
C ILE A 72 -5.23 -11.79 12.63
N ALA A 73 -5.85 -12.13 11.51
CA ALA A 73 -7.01 -11.42 10.98
C ALA A 73 -8.20 -11.44 11.93
N VAL A 74 -8.51 -12.61 12.52
CA VAL A 74 -9.58 -12.75 13.51
C VAL A 74 -9.27 -11.92 14.76
N ALA A 75 -8.06 -12.03 15.31
CA ALA A 75 -7.66 -11.27 16.49
C ALA A 75 -7.73 -9.76 16.23
N ALA A 76 -7.20 -9.28 15.11
CA ALA A 76 -7.26 -7.87 14.72
C ALA A 76 -8.70 -7.36 14.56
N THR A 77 -9.59 -8.17 13.98
CA THR A 77 -11.00 -7.81 13.82
C THR A 77 -11.70 -7.71 15.17
N LEU A 78 -11.47 -8.65 16.08
CA LEU A 78 -12.05 -8.63 17.43
C LEU A 78 -11.58 -7.41 18.23
N ILE A 79 -10.27 -7.10 18.19
CA ILE A 79 -9.69 -5.91 18.84
C ILE A 79 -10.31 -4.63 18.26
N SER A 80 -10.46 -4.56 16.94
CA SER A 80 -11.07 -3.41 16.27
C SER A 80 -12.53 -3.23 16.66
N CYS A 81 -13.32 -4.31 16.69
CA CYS A 81 -14.70 -4.27 17.12
C CYS A 81 -14.83 -3.80 18.57
N TRP A 82 -13.99 -4.33 19.46
CA TRP A 82 -13.98 -3.94 20.85
C TRP A 82 -13.59 -2.46 21.05
N GLY A 83 -12.53 -2.01 20.38
CA GLY A 83 -12.07 -0.62 20.43
C GLY A 83 -13.09 0.38 19.85
N LEU A 84 -13.88 -0.02 18.85
CA LEU A 84 -14.88 0.83 18.21
C LEU A 84 -16.25 0.82 18.92
N ALA A 85 -16.54 -0.15 19.77
CA ALA A 85 -17.82 -0.30 20.46
C ALA A 85 -18.28 0.99 21.22
N PRO A 86 -17.41 1.73 21.95
CA PRO A 86 -17.82 2.96 22.62
C PRO A 86 -18.14 4.09 21.64
N PHE A 87 -17.51 4.13 20.47
CA PHE A 87 -17.74 5.15 19.45
C PHE A 87 -19.04 4.85 18.65
N ALA A 88 -19.34 3.59 18.40
CA ALA A 88 -20.57 3.17 17.74
C ALA A 88 -21.82 3.62 18.50
N LYS A 89 -21.78 3.66 19.84
CA LYS A 89 -22.87 4.16 20.69
C LYS A 89 -23.08 5.68 20.56
N LYS A 90 -22.03 6.43 20.23
CA LYS A 90 -22.04 7.90 20.05
C LYS A 90 -22.22 8.31 18.60
N ALA A 91 -22.15 7.37 17.65
CA ALA A 91 -22.31 7.67 16.24
C ALA A 91 -23.69 8.28 15.99
N ARG A 92 -23.69 9.43 15.31
CA ARG A 92 -24.91 10.16 14.96
C ARG A 92 -25.72 9.32 13.98
N ARG A 93 -26.85 8.77 14.39
CA ARG A 93 -27.77 8.13 13.45
C ARG A 93 -28.27 9.19 12.48
N PRO A 94 -28.17 8.97 11.16
CA PRO A 94 -28.69 9.93 10.19
C PRO A 94 -30.19 10.15 10.47
N SER A 95 -30.54 11.38 10.84
CA SER A 95 -31.90 11.79 11.20
C SER A 95 -32.75 12.11 9.97
N GLY A 96 -32.68 11.32 8.92
CA GLY A 96 -33.40 11.56 7.67
C GLY A 96 -34.01 10.28 7.10
N LYS A 97 -35.11 10.42 6.35
CA LYS A 97 -35.64 9.32 5.53
C LYS A 97 -34.54 8.83 4.60
N VAL A 98 -34.21 7.54 4.67
CA VAL A 98 -33.23 6.91 3.76
C VAL A 98 -33.79 7.08 2.34
N GLU A 99 -33.14 7.96 1.55
CA GLU A 99 -33.47 8.13 0.13
C GLU A 99 -33.26 6.79 -0.59
N ALA A 100 -34.15 6.48 -1.54
CA ALA A 100 -34.01 5.27 -2.34
C ALA A 100 -32.59 5.21 -2.97
N ILE A 101 -31.96 4.05 -2.92
CA ILE A 101 -30.59 3.81 -3.40
C ILE A 101 -30.41 4.29 -4.85
N THR A 102 -31.42 4.08 -5.68
CA THR A 102 -31.42 4.53 -7.09
C THR A 102 -31.32 6.06 -7.25
N LEU A 103 -31.97 6.82 -6.36
CA LEU A 103 -31.89 8.28 -6.36
C LEU A 103 -30.51 8.78 -5.90
N GLN A 104 -29.92 8.10 -4.92
CA GLN A 104 -28.55 8.40 -4.48
C GLN A 104 -27.53 8.17 -5.59
N PHE A 105 -27.63 7.03 -6.30
CA PHE A 105 -26.78 6.74 -7.47
C PHE A 105 -26.94 7.80 -8.56
N LYS A 106 -28.16 8.16 -8.93
CA LYS A 106 -28.41 9.19 -9.94
C LYS A 106 -27.81 10.55 -9.55
N ARG A 107 -27.86 10.93 -8.26
CA ARG A 107 -27.27 12.18 -7.74
C ARG A 107 -25.75 12.12 -7.82
N ILE A 108 -25.13 11.00 -7.49
CA ILE A 108 -23.67 10.76 -7.57
C ILE A 108 -23.20 10.91 -9.02
N PHE A 109 -23.81 10.21 -9.96
CA PHE A 109 -23.42 10.26 -11.39
C PHE A 109 -23.67 11.63 -12.04
N ARG A 110 -24.56 12.43 -11.50
CA ARG A 110 -24.80 13.81 -11.98
C ARG A 110 -23.76 14.81 -11.48
N ASN A 111 -23.01 14.49 -10.43
CA ASN A 111 -21.97 15.37 -9.89
C ASN A 111 -20.63 15.15 -10.60
N LYS A 112 -20.38 15.95 -11.65
CA LYS A 112 -19.14 15.88 -12.45
C LYS A 112 -17.85 16.05 -11.63
N LYS A 113 -17.87 16.87 -10.56
CA LYS A 113 -16.70 17.05 -9.68
C LYS A 113 -16.40 15.77 -8.90
N PHE A 114 -17.42 15.11 -8.40
CA PHE A 114 -17.29 13.84 -7.68
C PHE A 114 -16.80 12.71 -8.61
N LEU A 115 -17.31 12.65 -9.84
CA LEU A 115 -16.85 11.68 -10.83
C LEU A 115 -15.36 11.83 -11.13
N LYS A 116 -14.86 13.06 -11.32
CA LYS A 116 -13.43 13.31 -11.54
C LYS A 116 -12.56 12.77 -10.40
N VAL A 117 -12.98 12.99 -9.15
CA VAL A 117 -12.25 12.50 -7.97
C VAL A 117 -12.25 10.96 -7.92
N ILE A 118 -13.39 10.32 -8.16
CA ILE A 118 -13.48 8.84 -8.20
C ILE A 118 -12.61 8.28 -9.32
N THR A 119 -12.67 8.85 -10.53
CA THR A 119 -11.84 8.39 -11.65
C THR A 119 -10.35 8.50 -11.31
N LEU A 120 -9.92 9.62 -10.74
CA LEU A 120 -8.55 9.81 -10.28
C LEU A 120 -8.14 8.73 -9.25
N TYR A 121 -9.01 8.48 -8.27
CA TYR A 121 -8.79 7.47 -7.24
C TYR A 121 -8.63 6.06 -7.84
N ILE A 122 -9.53 5.68 -8.75
CA ILE A 122 -9.48 4.37 -9.41
C ILE A 122 -8.19 4.23 -10.22
N LEU A 123 -7.82 5.25 -11.01
CA LEU A 123 -6.60 5.23 -11.81
C LEU A 123 -5.34 5.09 -10.95
N LEU A 124 -5.26 5.84 -9.84
CA LEU A 124 -4.12 5.73 -8.92
C LEU A 124 -4.03 4.35 -8.26
N TRP A 125 -5.17 3.79 -7.83
CA TRP A 125 -5.20 2.44 -7.25
C TRP A 125 -4.83 1.37 -8.28
N CYS A 126 -5.32 1.47 -9.52
CA CYS A 126 -4.92 0.57 -10.60
C CYS A 126 -3.42 0.66 -10.87
N ALA A 127 -2.87 1.87 -10.92
CA ALA A 127 -1.44 2.08 -11.14
C ALA A 127 -0.60 1.46 -10.00
N LEU A 128 -1.01 1.64 -8.74
CA LEU A 128 -0.35 1.01 -7.59
C LEU A 128 -0.38 -0.51 -7.67
N GLN A 129 -1.51 -1.11 -7.99
CA GLN A 129 -1.66 -2.56 -8.07
C GLN A 129 -0.83 -3.15 -9.22
N LEU A 130 -0.87 -2.52 -10.39
CA LEU A 130 -0.04 -2.93 -11.53
C LEU A 130 1.44 -2.85 -11.19
N MET A 131 1.87 -1.75 -10.60
CA MET A 131 3.27 -1.57 -10.18
C MET A 131 3.69 -2.65 -9.18
N GLN A 132 2.91 -2.95 -8.17
CA GLN A 132 3.22 -3.98 -7.17
C GLN A 132 3.32 -5.38 -7.79
N THR A 133 2.44 -5.70 -8.74
CA THR A 133 2.43 -7.00 -9.41
C THR A 133 3.65 -7.16 -10.34
N VAL A 134 3.97 -6.11 -11.10
CA VAL A 134 5.06 -6.17 -12.09
C VAL A 134 6.43 -6.00 -11.44
N ALA A 135 6.52 -5.28 -10.32
CA ALA A 135 7.81 -4.95 -9.71
C ALA A 135 8.63 -6.18 -9.32
N LEU A 136 7.99 -7.24 -8.80
CA LEU A 136 8.69 -8.47 -8.42
C LEU A 136 9.23 -9.19 -9.66
N ILE A 137 8.40 -9.34 -10.68
CA ILE A 137 8.78 -9.96 -11.97
C ILE A 137 9.93 -9.17 -12.62
N TYR A 138 9.85 -7.83 -12.60
CA TYR A 138 10.89 -6.98 -13.12
C TYR A 138 12.25 -7.19 -12.41
N VAL A 139 12.22 -7.32 -11.10
CA VAL A 139 13.43 -7.54 -10.30
C VAL A 139 14.02 -8.93 -10.55
N GLU A 140 13.21 -9.96 -10.65
CA GLU A 140 13.67 -11.33 -10.88
C GLU A 140 14.10 -11.57 -12.32
N ASP A 141 13.26 -11.23 -13.30
CA ASP A 141 13.47 -11.62 -14.70
C ASP A 141 14.32 -10.59 -15.47
N VAL A 142 14.16 -9.29 -15.19
CA VAL A 142 14.88 -8.25 -15.94
C VAL A 142 16.21 -7.88 -15.28
N LEU A 143 16.20 -7.67 -13.96
CA LEU A 143 17.41 -7.35 -13.22
C LEU A 143 18.23 -8.59 -12.82
N ASN A 144 17.66 -9.80 -12.99
CA ASN A 144 18.27 -11.08 -12.62
C ASN A 144 18.77 -11.10 -11.16
N VAL A 145 17.99 -10.55 -10.24
CA VAL A 145 18.25 -10.65 -8.81
C VAL A 145 17.84 -12.04 -8.33
N PRO A 146 18.71 -12.77 -7.59
CA PRO A 146 18.35 -14.07 -7.07
C PRO A 146 17.06 -14.05 -6.24
N THR A 147 16.21 -15.06 -6.41
CA THR A 147 14.88 -15.14 -5.77
C THR A 147 14.94 -15.03 -4.25
N TYR A 148 16.01 -15.56 -3.61
CA TYR A 148 16.18 -15.48 -2.16
C TYR A 148 16.39 -14.02 -1.66
N ILE A 149 16.87 -13.10 -2.51
CA ILE A 149 16.99 -11.68 -2.22
C ILE A 149 15.72 -10.94 -2.68
N ALA A 150 15.22 -11.26 -3.88
CA ALA A 150 14.08 -10.59 -4.49
C ALA A 150 12.83 -10.60 -3.59
N LYS A 151 12.59 -11.70 -2.86
CA LYS A 151 11.48 -11.81 -1.90
C LYS A 151 11.51 -10.79 -0.77
N TRP A 152 12.66 -10.19 -0.46
CA TRP A 152 12.82 -9.18 0.59
C TRP A 152 12.69 -7.74 0.07
N ILE A 153 12.75 -7.53 -1.24
CA ILE A 153 12.66 -6.20 -1.89
C ILE A 153 11.35 -5.45 -1.60
N PRO A 154 10.18 -6.09 -1.44
CA PRO A 154 8.97 -5.36 -1.04
C PRO A 154 9.07 -4.69 0.34
N ILE A 155 9.99 -5.11 1.23
CA ILE A 155 10.14 -4.52 2.57
C ILE A 155 10.64 -3.07 2.51
N PRO A 156 11.77 -2.74 1.85
CA PRO A 156 12.20 -1.35 1.67
C PRO A 156 11.11 -0.46 1.05
N PHE A 157 10.36 -0.98 0.07
CA PHE A 157 9.22 -0.28 -0.52
C PHE A 157 8.16 0.07 0.52
N GLN A 158 7.74 -0.89 1.34
CA GLN A 158 6.70 -0.68 2.36
C GLN A 158 7.15 0.28 3.46
N ILE A 159 8.41 0.17 3.91
CA ILE A 159 8.98 1.08 4.92
C ILE A 159 9.04 2.50 4.37
N SER A 160 9.51 2.66 3.14
CA SER A 160 9.58 3.98 2.50
C SER A 160 8.20 4.58 2.22
N ALA A 161 7.21 3.76 1.89
CA ALA A 161 5.82 4.20 1.74
C ALA A 161 5.24 4.70 3.07
N LEU A 162 5.58 4.05 4.20
CA LEU A 162 5.17 4.48 5.53
C LEU A 162 5.79 5.84 5.90
N VAL A 163 7.09 6.01 5.65
CA VAL A 163 7.79 7.28 5.85
C VAL A 163 7.22 8.36 4.91
N GLY A 164 7.01 8.02 3.65
CA GLY A 164 6.42 8.90 2.65
C GLY A 164 5.03 9.39 3.03
N LEU A 165 4.17 8.52 3.56
CA LEU A 165 2.84 8.90 4.03
C LEU A 165 2.92 9.97 5.13
N GLN A 166 3.88 9.86 6.05
CA GLN A 166 4.07 10.88 7.10
C GLN A 166 4.58 12.20 6.52
N ILE A 167 5.53 12.14 5.57
CA ILE A 167 6.05 13.32 4.88
C ILE A 167 4.94 14.04 4.14
N TRP A 168 4.19 13.31 3.29
CA TRP A 168 3.14 13.90 2.46
C TRP A 168 1.95 14.40 3.26
N THR A 169 1.62 13.79 4.39
CA THR A 169 0.62 14.31 5.32
C THR A 169 1.03 15.68 5.86
N ARG A 170 2.30 15.86 6.22
CA ARG A 170 2.83 17.16 6.67
C ARG A 170 2.86 18.20 5.53
N VAL A 171 3.30 17.78 4.34
CA VAL A 171 3.34 18.64 3.15
C VAL A 171 1.93 19.07 2.73
N SER A 172 0.96 18.17 2.74
CA SER A 172 -0.44 18.45 2.44
C SER A 172 -1.08 19.45 3.42
N ASN A 173 -0.65 19.45 4.68
CA ASN A 173 -1.12 20.41 5.68
C ASN A 173 -0.52 21.81 5.49
N LYS A 174 0.69 21.91 4.91
CA LYS A 174 1.38 23.20 4.66
C LYS A 174 1.06 23.80 3.30
N LEU A 175 0.98 22.97 2.27
CA LEU A 175 0.66 23.37 0.89
C LEU A 175 -0.83 23.15 0.62
N ASN A 176 -1.24 22.56 -0.44
CA ASN A 176 -2.60 22.09 -0.71
C ASN A 176 -2.54 20.59 -1.03
N ARG A 177 -3.63 19.85 -0.77
CA ARG A 177 -3.72 18.42 -1.11
C ARG A 177 -3.39 18.13 -2.57
N ILE A 178 -3.88 18.96 -3.48
CA ILE A 178 -3.66 18.82 -4.92
C ILE A 178 -2.18 19.02 -5.26
N SER A 179 -1.53 20.03 -4.67
CA SER A 179 -0.10 20.26 -4.88
C SER A 179 0.76 19.11 -4.32
N ALA A 180 0.45 18.63 -3.13
CA ALA A 180 1.15 17.49 -2.54
C ALA A 180 1.01 16.23 -3.42
N LEU A 181 -0.20 15.96 -3.94
CA LEU A 181 -0.45 14.86 -4.86
C LEU A 181 0.37 15.00 -6.15
N ASN A 182 0.39 16.20 -6.76
CA ASN A 182 1.14 16.43 -7.99
C ASN A 182 2.65 16.24 -7.80
N TYR A 183 3.23 16.77 -6.74
CA TYR A 183 4.66 16.57 -6.44
C TYR A 183 5.00 15.09 -6.20
N GLY A 184 4.16 14.38 -5.45
CA GLY A 184 4.38 12.95 -5.23
C GLY A 184 4.19 12.11 -6.48
N ALA A 185 3.21 12.44 -7.33
CA ALA A 185 3.01 11.76 -8.61
C ALA A 185 4.19 11.99 -9.56
N ILE A 186 4.72 13.23 -9.65
CA ILE A 186 5.92 13.54 -10.44
C ILE A 186 7.12 12.75 -9.92
N MET A 187 7.33 12.74 -8.61
CA MET A 187 8.42 11.98 -7.99
C MET A 187 8.27 10.48 -8.27
N TRP A 188 7.05 9.94 -8.21
CA TRP A 188 6.77 8.54 -8.52
C TRP A 188 7.10 8.21 -9.97
N ILE A 189 6.64 9.04 -10.93
CA ILE A 189 6.91 8.87 -12.38
C ILE A 189 8.43 8.92 -12.64
N ILE A 190 9.15 9.91 -12.10
CA ILE A 190 10.60 10.03 -12.28
C ILE A 190 11.32 8.80 -11.74
N SER A 191 10.93 8.32 -10.55
CA SER A 191 11.56 7.15 -9.95
C SER A 191 11.27 5.86 -10.71
N CYS A 192 10.05 5.68 -11.24
CA CYS A 192 9.72 4.55 -12.10
C CYS A 192 10.51 4.61 -13.43
N THR A 193 10.64 5.80 -14.01
CA THR A 193 11.45 5.99 -15.23
C THR A 193 12.93 5.71 -14.96
N ALA A 194 13.46 6.17 -13.82
CA ALA A 194 14.83 5.86 -13.43
C ALA A 194 15.08 4.35 -13.26
N ALA A 195 14.10 3.60 -12.78
CA ALA A 195 14.20 2.15 -12.65
C ALA A 195 14.39 1.46 -14.02
N LEU A 196 13.81 1.98 -15.09
CA LEU A 196 13.95 1.40 -16.45
C LEU A 196 15.38 1.50 -17.00
N PHE A 197 16.18 2.44 -16.51
CA PHE A 197 17.56 2.63 -16.94
C PHE A 197 18.56 1.82 -16.09
N LEU A 198 18.11 1.07 -15.09
CA LEU A 198 18.99 0.19 -14.33
C LEU A 198 19.46 -0.97 -15.22
N PRO A 199 20.78 -1.17 -15.36
CA PRO A 199 21.30 -2.31 -16.08
C PRO A 199 21.00 -3.60 -15.31
N SER A 200 20.83 -4.71 -16.03
CA SER A 200 20.66 -6.01 -15.38
C SER A 200 21.92 -6.36 -14.60
N LEU A 201 21.75 -6.77 -13.37
CA LEU A 201 22.87 -7.15 -12.47
C LEU A 201 23.70 -8.32 -13.02
N SER A 202 23.07 -9.22 -13.80
CA SER A 202 23.77 -10.35 -14.42
C SER A 202 24.77 -9.97 -15.50
N LYS A 203 24.59 -8.84 -16.20
CA LYS A 203 25.51 -8.37 -17.23
C LYS A 203 26.86 -7.90 -16.66
N ILE A 204 26.90 -7.61 -15.37
CA ILE A 204 28.09 -7.11 -14.66
C ILE A 204 28.75 -8.24 -13.87
N SER A 205 28.00 -9.25 -13.45
CA SER A 205 28.49 -10.47 -12.79
C SER A 205 28.80 -11.51 -13.87
N GLY A 206 29.97 -11.46 -14.44
CA GLY A 206 30.51 -12.59 -15.21
C GLY A 206 30.63 -13.80 -14.30
N ALA A 207 29.72 -14.77 -14.48
CA ALA A 207 29.71 -16.13 -13.94
C ALA A 207 30.15 -16.32 -12.47
N GLY A 208 29.21 -16.76 -11.65
CA GLY A 208 29.48 -17.35 -10.35
C GLY A 208 28.80 -16.67 -9.16
N ASP A 209 28.47 -17.46 -8.17
CA ASP A 209 27.70 -17.19 -6.94
C ASP A 209 28.10 -15.98 -6.04
N SER A 210 28.89 -15.06 -6.52
CA SER A 210 29.44 -13.95 -5.72
C SER A 210 28.82 -12.60 -6.09
N LEU A 211 27.50 -12.46 -5.93
CA LEU A 211 26.77 -11.20 -6.17
C LEU A 211 27.36 -10.02 -5.37
N PHE A 212 27.98 -10.29 -4.24
CA PHE A 212 28.50 -9.29 -3.31
C PHE A 212 30.02 -9.05 -3.38
N LEU A 213 30.76 -9.77 -4.23
CA LEU A 213 32.23 -9.64 -4.29
C LEU A 213 32.74 -8.52 -5.20
N ASN A 214 31.89 -7.97 -6.07
CA ASN A 214 32.25 -6.86 -6.95
C ASN A 214 31.65 -5.54 -6.46
N ALA A 215 32.48 -4.54 -6.21
CA ALA A 215 32.05 -3.19 -5.79
C ALA A 215 30.98 -2.57 -6.71
N GLY A 216 31.02 -2.87 -8.01
CA GLY A 216 29.99 -2.45 -8.98
C GLY A 216 28.60 -3.03 -8.71
N ASN A 217 28.53 -4.29 -8.32
CA ASN A 217 27.24 -4.96 -8.01
C ASN A 217 26.64 -4.41 -6.71
N ILE A 218 27.47 -4.14 -5.71
CA ILE A 218 27.04 -3.51 -4.44
C ILE A 218 26.47 -2.12 -4.72
N PHE A 219 27.15 -1.32 -5.54
CA PHE A 219 26.67 0.02 -5.90
C PHE A 219 25.32 -0.02 -6.62
N LEU A 220 25.15 -0.92 -7.59
CA LEU A 220 23.90 -1.08 -8.32
C LEU A 220 22.77 -1.58 -7.41
N PHE A 221 23.06 -2.47 -6.48
CA PHE A 221 22.07 -2.95 -5.50
C PHE A 221 21.65 -1.84 -4.55
N ILE A 222 22.56 -1.01 -4.07
CA ILE A 222 22.25 0.16 -3.26
C ILE A 222 21.40 1.15 -4.06
N LEU A 223 21.75 1.40 -5.33
CA LEU A 223 21.01 2.27 -6.22
C LEU A 223 19.60 1.74 -6.48
N LEU A 224 19.43 0.43 -6.68
CA LEU A 224 18.13 -0.22 -6.81
C LEU A 224 17.28 0.00 -5.57
N ILE A 225 17.80 -0.27 -4.37
CA ILE A 225 17.08 -0.04 -3.12
C ILE A 225 16.71 1.43 -2.97
N PHE A 226 17.59 2.34 -3.29
CA PHE A 226 17.33 3.78 -3.23
C PHE A 226 16.17 4.18 -4.17
N ILE A 227 16.16 3.70 -5.41
CA ILE A 227 15.09 3.95 -6.36
C ILE A 227 13.76 3.34 -5.86
N ILE A 228 13.78 2.13 -5.31
CA ILE A 228 12.60 1.49 -4.72
C ILE A 228 12.04 2.32 -3.56
N CYS A 229 12.91 2.87 -2.72
CA CYS A 229 12.50 3.77 -1.64
C CYS A 229 11.86 5.05 -2.18
N LEU A 230 12.41 5.65 -3.22
CA LEU A 230 11.81 6.83 -3.86
C LEU A 230 10.44 6.52 -4.49
N ILE A 231 10.31 5.35 -5.13
CA ILE A 231 9.02 4.86 -5.66
C ILE A 231 8.02 4.71 -4.52
N GLY A 232 8.39 4.11 -3.39
CA GLY A 232 7.51 3.93 -2.23
C GLY A 232 7.06 5.27 -1.63
N ILE A 233 7.98 6.23 -1.48
CA ILE A 233 7.65 7.58 -1.00
C ILE A 233 6.69 8.26 -1.99
N GLY A 234 6.95 8.22 -3.30
CA GLY A 234 6.07 8.82 -4.31
C GLY A 234 4.69 8.17 -4.33
N ALA A 235 4.64 6.85 -4.37
CA ALA A 235 3.41 6.07 -4.41
C ALA A 235 2.50 6.30 -3.19
N SER A 236 3.09 6.60 -2.03
CA SER A 236 2.33 6.86 -0.79
C SER A 236 1.42 8.09 -0.86
N THR A 237 1.62 9.00 -1.84
CA THR A 237 0.69 10.14 -2.06
C THR A 237 -0.70 9.70 -2.48
N ALA A 238 -0.86 8.54 -3.10
CA ALA A 238 -2.17 7.99 -3.44
C ALA A 238 -3.06 7.76 -2.21
N PHE A 239 -2.48 7.60 -1.03
CA PHE A 239 -3.22 7.44 0.23
C PHE A 239 -3.72 8.77 0.83
N LEU A 240 -3.40 9.92 0.22
CA LEU A 240 -3.90 11.25 0.65
C LEU A 240 -5.29 11.58 0.10
N ILE A 241 -5.75 10.85 -0.92
CA ILE A 241 -7.05 11.03 -1.55
C ILE A 241 -8.12 10.31 -0.74
#